data_d2d517489cf04c68f0671b10a98f1039
#
_entry.id   d2d517489cf04c68f0671b10a98f1039
#
_cell.length_a   1.000
_cell.length_b   1.000
_cell.length_c   1.000
_cell.angle_alpha   90.00
_cell.angle_beta   90.00
_cell.angle_gamma   90.00
#
_symmetry.space_group_name_H-M   'P 1'
#
loop_
_entity.id
_entity.type
_entity.pdbx_description
1 polymer ?
#
loop_
_entity_poly.entity_id
_entity_poly.type
_entity_poly.pdbx_seq_one_letter_code
_entity_poly.pdbx_strand_id
1 'polypeptide(L)'
;MIFMGINALPKGRLITSSGLEQIWNKTYEHRIGTQKLLFHTPNWLTEYRARTLLTKEPETISWINRIPLNSVFFDIGANIGVYSVYAASIKNAQVIAFEP
;
A
#
# COMPACT_ATOMS: atom_id res chain seq x y z
N MET A 1 1.02 -15.27 -6.03
CA MET A 1 0.34 -15.10 -4.82
C MET A 1 -0.12 -13.69 -4.61
N ILE A 2 -1.25 -13.50 -4.04
CA ILE A 2 -1.81 -12.20 -3.91
C ILE A 2 -1.64 -11.68 -2.52
N PHE A 3 -1.21 -10.47 -2.41
CA PHE A 3 -0.95 -9.97 -1.15
C PHE A 3 -1.27 -8.53 -1.06
N MET A 4 -2.03 -8.20 -0.10
CA MET A 4 -2.44 -6.86 0.04
C MET A 4 -2.03 -6.33 1.34
N GLY A 5 -0.96 -6.07 1.52
CA GLY A 5 -0.72 -5.42 2.63
C GLY A 5 -0.32 -6.06 3.77
N ILE A 6 -0.34 -6.56 4.34
CA ILE A 6 0.07 -6.97 5.28
C ILE A 6 -0.24 -7.29 6.40
N ASN A 7 -0.37 -7.93 6.71
CA ASN A 7 -1.11 -8.08 7.57
C ASN A 7 -0.92 -8.99 8.57
N ALA A 8 -0.39 -9.84 8.51
CA ALA A 8 -0.40 -10.85 9.48
C ALA A 8 0.86 -10.82 10.27
N LEU A 9 0.74 -10.90 11.54
CA LEU A 9 1.87 -11.14 12.40
C LEU A 9 2.34 -12.55 12.19
N PRO A 10 3.64 -12.79 12.22
CA PRO A 10 4.15 -14.15 12.14
C PRO A 10 3.58 -15.00 13.26
N LYS A 11 3.16 -16.20 12.90
CA LYS A 11 2.62 -17.06 13.90
C LYS A 11 3.64 -17.49 14.91
N GLY A 12 3.21 -17.74 16.11
CA GLY A 12 4.09 -18.15 17.18
C GLY A 12 4.91 -17.04 17.74
N ARG A 13 4.75 -15.82 17.22
CA ARG A 13 5.51 -14.75 17.71
C ARG A 13 4.87 -14.24 18.94
N LEU A 14 5.64 -14.06 19.96
CA LEU A 14 5.12 -13.48 21.17
C LEU A 14 5.33 -11.99 21.13
N ILE A 15 4.28 -11.29 21.04
CA ILE A 15 4.34 -9.86 21.06
C ILE A 15 3.77 -9.41 22.32
N THR A 16 4.57 -9.21 23.27
CA THR A 16 4.04 -8.84 24.57
C THR A 16 4.26 -7.39 24.89
N SER A 17 5.17 -6.74 24.21
CA SER A 17 5.42 -5.37 24.57
C SER A 17 4.55 -4.45 23.75
N SER A 18 4.02 -3.44 24.38
CA SER A 18 3.23 -2.44 23.69
C SER A 18 4.07 -1.70 22.66
N GLY A 19 5.37 -1.58 22.90
CA GLY A 19 6.25 -0.94 21.94
C GLY A 19 6.31 -1.70 20.61
N LEU A 20 6.36 -3.03 20.68
CA LEU A 20 6.40 -3.83 19.47
C LEU A 20 5.06 -3.78 18.75
N GLU A 21 3.96 -3.79 19.48
CA GLU A 21 2.66 -3.64 18.89
C GLU A 21 2.52 -2.29 18.19
N GLN A 22 3.03 -1.23 18.80
CA GLN A 22 2.97 0.09 18.20
C GLN A 22 3.75 0.14 16.88
N ILE A 23 4.92 -0.49 16.84
CA ILE A 23 5.70 -0.53 15.61
C ILE A 23 4.94 -1.31 14.54
N TRP A 24 4.39 -2.47 14.92
CA TRP A 24 3.70 -3.31 13.98
C TRP A 24 2.43 -2.68 13.43
N ASN A 25 1.75 -1.89 14.28
CA ASN A 25 0.49 -1.26 13.90
C ASN A 25 0.68 0.15 13.35
N LYS A 26 1.93 0.57 13.16
CA LYS A 26 2.16 1.91 12.64
C LYS A 26 1.63 2.05 11.24
N THR A 27 0.94 3.14 10.99
CA THR A 27 0.36 3.42 9.68
C THR A 27 0.77 4.80 9.21
N TYR A 28 0.73 4.99 7.92
CA TYR A 28 0.91 6.29 7.29
C TYR A 28 -0.34 6.60 6.49
N GLU A 29 -0.87 7.79 6.69
CA GLU A 29 -2.05 8.25 5.97
C GLU A 29 -1.63 9.20 4.87
N HIS A 30 -2.04 8.91 3.64
CA HIS A 30 -1.81 9.78 2.52
C HIS A 30 -3.15 10.29 2.02
N ARG A 31 -3.33 11.60 2.02
CA ARG A 31 -4.59 12.18 1.58
C ARG A 31 -4.49 12.63 0.14
N ILE A 32 -5.47 12.25 -0.66
CA ILE A 32 -5.55 12.67 -2.05
C ILE A 32 -6.96 13.14 -2.29
N GLY A 33 -7.15 14.44 -2.41
CA GLY A 33 -8.47 15.01 -2.48
C GLY A 33 -9.26 14.69 -1.23
N THR A 34 -10.41 14.07 -1.38
CA THR A 34 -11.23 13.68 -0.26
C THR A 34 -10.95 12.27 0.22
N GLN A 35 -10.02 11.58 -0.41
CA GLN A 35 -9.73 10.19 -0.05
C GLN A 35 -8.55 10.09 0.89
N LYS A 36 -8.62 9.10 1.76
CA LYS A 36 -7.53 8.77 2.66
C LYS A 36 -7.03 7.40 2.30
N LEU A 37 -5.74 7.30 2.04
CA LEU A 37 -5.09 6.04 1.77
C LEU A 37 -4.25 5.67 2.97
N LEU A 38 -4.52 4.53 3.58
CA LEU A 38 -3.80 4.10 4.76
C LEU A 38 -2.86 2.96 4.40
N PHE A 39 -1.62 3.08 4.82
CA PHE A 39 -0.60 2.09 4.57
C PHE A 39 0.00 1.62 5.88
N HIS A 40 0.22 0.32 5.98
CA HIS A 40 0.89 -0.27 7.12
C HIS A 40 2.39 -0.06 6.94
N THR A 41 3.00 0.67 7.85
CA THR A 41 4.38 1.11 7.70
C THR A 41 5.19 0.81 8.98
N PRO A 42 5.52 -0.47 9.21
CA PRO A 42 6.21 -0.85 10.45
C PRO A 42 7.67 -0.38 10.52
N ASN A 43 8.24 0.05 9.42
CA ASN A 43 9.62 0.51 9.42
C ASN A 43 9.78 1.71 8.49
N TRP A 44 10.99 2.32 8.53
CA TRP A 44 11.23 3.55 7.78
C TRP A 44 11.12 3.34 6.27
N LEU A 45 11.47 2.17 5.78
CA LEU A 45 11.44 1.92 4.34
C LEU A 45 10.00 1.85 3.83
N THR A 46 9.13 1.17 4.57
CA THR A 46 7.72 1.12 4.18
C THR A 46 7.07 2.48 4.31
N GLU A 47 7.45 3.24 5.33
CA GLU A 47 6.95 4.60 5.47
C GLU A 47 7.43 5.48 4.32
N TYR A 48 8.69 5.36 3.93
CA TYR A 48 9.22 6.11 2.81
C TYR A 48 8.44 5.80 1.54
N ARG A 49 8.15 4.53 1.29
CA ARG A 49 7.37 4.13 0.12
C ARG A 49 5.97 4.73 0.12
N ALA A 50 5.32 4.70 1.27
CA ALA A 50 3.99 5.27 1.37
C ALA A 50 4.01 6.79 1.22
N ARG A 51 4.97 7.44 1.86
CA ARG A 51 5.05 8.90 1.85
C ARG A 51 5.37 9.42 0.46
N THR A 52 6.18 8.70 -0.29
CA THR A 52 6.60 9.16 -1.62
C THR A 52 5.73 8.61 -2.74
N LEU A 53 4.54 8.14 -2.43
CA LEU A 53 3.63 7.55 -3.41
C LEU A 53 3.49 8.40 -4.68
N LEU A 54 3.29 9.69 -4.53
CA LEU A 54 3.03 10.55 -5.68
C LEU A 54 4.28 11.12 -6.33
N THR A 55 5.43 10.97 -5.69
CA THR A 55 6.63 11.68 -6.13
C THR A 55 7.77 10.80 -6.60
N LYS A 56 7.81 9.56 -6.14
CA LYS A 56 8.95 8.70 -6.47
C LYS A 56 8.93 8.25 -7.93
N GLU A 57 7.78 7.89 -8.42
CA GLU A 57 7.62 7.45 -9.81
C GLU A 57 6.41 8.14 -10.42
N PRO A 58 6.57 9.40 -10.75
CA PRO A 58 5.44 10.18 -11.25
C PRO A 58 4.87 9.63 -12.57
N GLU A 59 5.68 8.93 -13.35
CA GLU A 59 5.18 8.33 -14.58
C GLU A 59 4.18 7.21 -14.29
N THR A 60 4.42 6.44 -13.26
CA THR A 60 3.50 5.38 -12.86
C THR A 60 2.17 5.98 -12.42
N ILE A 61 2.23 7.03 -11.62
CA ILE A 61 1.02 7.73 -11.18
C ILE A 61 0.27 8.30 -12.38
N SER A 62 0.99 8.93 -13.29
CA SER A 62 0.41 9.49 -14.49
C SER A 62 -0.27 8.42 -15.35
N TRP A 63 0.36 7.26 -15.45
CA TRP A 63 -0.21 6.15 -16.20
C TRP A 63 -1.49 5.65 -15.54
N ILE A 64 -1.47 5.45 -14.22
CA ILE A 64 -2.66 5.01 -13.49
C ILE A 64 -3.79 6.02 -13.67
N ASN A 65 -3.46 7.31 -13.65
CA ASN A 65 -4.49 8.34 -13.80
C ASN A 65 -5.15 8.29 -15.18
N ARG A 66 -4.51 7.68 -16.15
CA ARG A 66 -5.05 7.60 -17.51
C ARG A 66 -5.81 6.32 -17.82
N ILE A 67 -5.74 5.30 -16.96
CA ILE A 67 -6.50 4.08 -17.24
C ILE A 67 -7.99 4.36 -17.01
N PRO A 68 -8.86 3.61 -17.67
CA PRO A 68 -10.30 3.81 -17.47
C PRO A 68 -10.74 3.47 -16.06
N LEU A 69 -11.82 4.08 -15.62
CA LEU A 69 -12.45 3.69 -14.36
C LEU A 69 -12.86 2.22 -14.42
N ASN A 70 -12.80 1.58 -13.28
CA ASN A 70 -13.23 0.18 -13.13
C ASN A 70 -12.36 -0.80 -13.90
N SER A 71 -11.12 -0.43 -14.21
CA SER A 71 -10.19 -1.31 -14.88
C SER A 71 -9.76 -2.45 -13.97
N VAL A 72 -9.21 -3.50 -14.58
CA VAL A 72 -8.49 -4.54 -13.83
C VAL A 72 -7.02 -4.14 -13.84
N PHE A 73 -6.43 -4.15 -12.67
CA PHE A 73 -5.06 -3.66 -12.49
C PHE A 73 -4.21 -4.77 -11.88
N PHE A 74 -3.18 -5.17 -12.60
CA PHE A 74 -2.24 -6.18 -12.10
C PHE A 74 -1.00 -5.47 -11.58
N ASP A 75 -0.67 -5.73 -10.33
CA ASP A 75 0.49 -5.12 -9.68
C ASP A 75 1.49 -6.22 -9.38
N ILE A 76 2.51 -6.35 -10.22
CA ILE A 76 3.52 -7.39 -10.08
C ILE A 76 4.66 -6.83 -9.26
N GLY A 77 4.97 -7.51 -8.14
CA GLY A 77 5.96 -6.98 -7.21
C GLY A 77 5.39 -5.84 -6.38
N ALA A 78 4.19 -6.01 -5.88
CA ALA A 78 3.44 -4.93 -5.26
C ALA A 78 4.06 -4.37 -3.98
N ASN A 79 4.87 -5.14 -3.30
CA ASN A 79 5.49 -4.75 -2.04
C ASN A 79 4.41 -4.38 -1.02
N ILE A 80 4.39 -3.14 -0.49
CA ILE A 80 3.35 -2.74 0.45
C ILE A 80 2.08 -2.30 -0.25
N GLY A 81 2.05 -2.36 -1.57
CA GLY A 81 0.83 -2.12 -2.33
C GLY A 81 0.49 -0.67 -2.58
N VAL A 82 1.49 0.22 -2.62
CA VAL A 82 1.17 1.64 -2.79
C VAL A 82 0.42 1.92 -4.09
N TYR A 83 0.84 1.34 -5.21
CA TYR A 83 0.16 1.58 -6.48
C TYR A 83 -1.16 0.82 -6.57
N SER A 84 -1.23 -0.36 -5.94
CA SER A 84 -2.48 -1.11 -5.84
C SER A 84 -3.54 -0.30 -5.12
N VAL A 85 -3.19 0.25 -3.96
CA VAL A 85 -4.14 1.04 -3.18
C VAL A 85 -4.52 2.30 -3.93
N TYR A 86 -3.56 2.94 -4.58
CA TYR A 86 -3.84 4.13 -5.36
C TYR A 86 -4.82 3.83 -6.50
N ALA A 87 -4.55 2.78 -7.28
CA ALA A 87 -5.42 2.42 -8.40
C ALA A 87 -6.83 2.06 -7.93
N ALA A 88 -6.92 1.29 -6.85
CA ALA A 88 -8.22 0.92 -6.32
C ALA A 88 -9.01 2.14 -5.86
N SER A 89 -8.33 3.09 -5.23
CA SER A 89 -8.99 4.26 -4.65
C SER A 89 -9.37 5.29 -5.69
N ILE A 90 -8.47 5.57 -6.64
CA ILE A 90 -8.67 6.66 -7.59
C ILE A 90 -9.47 6.20 -8.81
N LYS A 91 -9.29 4.97 -9.21
CA LYS A 91 -9.92 4.45 -10.43
C LYS A 91 -10.97 3.39 -10.16
N ASN A 92 -11.23 3.10 -8.90
CA ASN A 92 -12.12 1.99 -8.55
C ASN A 92 -11.70 0.72 -9.27
N ALA A 93 -10.40 0.50 -9.38
CA ALA A 93 -9.86 -0.63 -10.11
C ALA A 93 -10.03 -1.92 -9.31
N GLN A 94 -10.24 -3.00 -10.03
CA GLN A 94 -10.18 -4.32 -9.44
C GLN A 94 -8.72 -4.75 -9.48
N VAL A 95 -8.09 -4.81 -8.33
CA VAL A 95 -6.65 -5.01 -8.26
C VAL A 95 -6.30 -6.45 -7.92
N ILE A 96 -5.33 -6.98 -8.64
CA ILE A 96 -4.74 -8.27 -8.32
C ILE A 96 -3.25 -8.00 -8.14
N ALA A 97 -2.80 -8.12 -6.89
CA ALA A 97 -1.43 -7.80 -6.54
C ALA A 97 -0.65 -9.07 -6.24
N PHE A 98 0.56 -9.11 -6.77
CA PHE A 98 1.45 -10.26 -6.59
C PHE A 98 2.71 -9.80 -5.86
N GLU A 99 3.05 -10.54 -4.81
CA GLU A 99 4.25 -10.27 -4.05
C GLU A 99 4.85 -11.60 -3.65
N PRO A 100 6.10 -11.88 -4.03
CA PRO A 100 6.76 -13.14 -3.69
C PRO A 100 7.04 -13.31 -2.20
#